data_7b6c1d541011e2e72803af40f57eb1a2
#
_entry.id   7b6c1d541011e2e72803af40f57eb1a2
#
_cell.length_a   1.000
_cell.length_b   1.000
_cell.length_c   1.000
_cell.angle_alpha   90.00
_cell.angle_beta   90.00
_cell.angle_gamma   90.00
#
_symmetry.space_group_name_H-M   'P 1'
#
loop_
_entity.id
_entity.type
_entity.pdbx_description
1 polymer ?
#
loop_
_entity_poly.entity_id
_entity_poly.type
_entity_poly.pdbx_seq_one_letter_code
_entity_poly.pdbx_strand_id
1 'polypeptide(L)'
;KTAQRLSLIGILREIKDLDKLDPSTRSTLQRNIVHLKEYSKPQLRDILDDRVTWAFKEDTVPSQTLDLTTEAATLEGGDARHAIELLWRAGKYADTERSKEVLPEHVRKAASSVYPVVRKDAIAMLGLHEKLFLLGIARRFKLTDAAHISIGEAEEAYAIVCEEHDEKRRKHTQLWKYAKVLSALDIIETQPSSLGRRGKTTLLSLPRIPASELEQELSRVLRIKSA
;
A
#
# COMPACT_ATOMS: atom_id res chain seq x y z
N LYS A 1 -23.99 -24.85 49.69
CA LYS A 1 -23.18 -23.67 49.37
C LYS A 1 -22.77 -23.77 47.91
N THR A 2 -23.42 -23.04 47.01
CA THR A 2 -23.05 -22.92 45.59
C THR A 2 -21.78 -22.08 45.55
N ALA A 3 -20.65 -22.68 45.18
CA ALA A 3 -19.41 -21.94 44.96
C ALA A 3 -19.63 -21.04 43.73
N GLN A 4 -19.64 -19.74 43.93
CA GLN A 4 -19.60 -18.77 42.81
C GLN A 4 -18.28 -18.95 42.09
N ARG A 5 -18.34 -19.38 40.81
CA ARG A 5 -17.17 -19.47 39.93
C ARG A 5 -17.04 -18.16 39.20
N LEU A 6 -15.96 -17.44 39.44
CA LEU A 6 -15.61 -16.24 38.72
C LEU A 6 -14.55 -16.58 37.64
N SER A 7 -14.79 -16.17 36.41
CA SER A 7 -13.77 -16.22 35.34
C SER A 7 -13.37 -14.80 34.99
N LEU A 8 -12.05 -14.56 34.85
CA LEU A 8 -11.49 -13.27 34.50
C LEU A 8 -10.70 -13.40 33.20
N ILE A 9 -10.98 -12.54 32.24
CA ILE A 9 -10.19 -12.37 30.99
C ILE A 9 -9.59 -10.97 31.02
N GLY A 10 -8.27 -10.88 31.16
CA GLY A 10 -7.53 -9.63 31.08
C GLY A 10 -6.99 -9.40 29.67
N ILE A 11 -7.06 -8.17 29.16
CA ILE A 11 -6.48 -7.77 27.87
C ILE A 11 -5.40 -6.73 28.14
N LEU A 12 -4.19 -6.97 27.63
CA LEU A 12 -3.03 -6.11 27.77
C LEU A 12 -2.52 -5.72 26.39
N ARG A 13 -1.98 -4.51 26.29
CA ARG A 13 -1.33 -4.04 25.04
C ARG A 13 0.05 -4.66 24.86
N GLU A 14 0.82 -4.74 25.94
CA GLU A 14 2.19 -5.23 25.91
C GLU A 14 2.42 -6.23 27.04
N ILE A 15 3.16 -7.29 26.77
CA ILE A 15 3.48 -8.32 27.77
C ILE A 15 4.24 -7.72 28.97
N LYS A 16 5.09 -6.70 28.71
CA LYS A 16 5.82 -5.98 29.78
C LYS A 16 4.91 -5.28 30.80
N ASP A 17 3.64 -5.03 30.47
CA ASP A 17 2.69 -4.48 31.42
C ASP A 17 2.38 -5.46 32.57
N LEU A 18 2.61 -6.76 32.36
CA LEU A 18 2.55 -7.77 33.40
C LEU A 18 3.66 -7.57 34.48
N ASP A 19 4.76 -6.94 34.14
CA ASP A 19 5.87 -6.67 35.07
C ASP A 19 5.51 -5.62 36.13
N LYS A 20 4.44 -4.85 35.89
CA LYS A 20 3.88 -3.89 36.85
C LYS A 20 3.03 -4.54 37.95
N LEU A 21 2.68 -5.82 37.79
CA LEU A 21 1.90 -6.57 38.75
C LEU A 21 2.81 -7.16 39.82
N ASP A 22 2.24 -7.33 41.02
CA ASP A 22 2.93 -8.04 42.10
C ASP A 22 3.21 -9.51 41.70
N PRO A 23 4.27 -10.15 42.27
CA PRO A 23 4.69 -11.50 41.90
C PRO A 23 3.60 -12.56 42.05
N SER A 24 2.72 -12.44 43.05
CA SER A 24 1.66 -13.41 43.31
C SER A 24 0.57 -13.36 42.24
N THR A 25 0.09 -12.15 41.94
CA THR A 25 -0.89 -11.90 40.85
C THR A 25 -0.33 -12.31 39.49
N ARG A 26 0.93 -11.96 39.21
CA ARG A 26 1.63 -12.33 37.99
C ARG A 26 1.71 -13.84 37.83
N SER A 27 2.12 -14.58 38.87
CA SER A 27 2.20 -16.05 38.85
C SER A 27 0.85 -16.71 38.56
N THR A 28 -0.23 -16.13 39.02
CA THR A 28 -1.59 -16.64 38.75
C THR A 28 -2.05 -16.38 37.33
N LEU A 29 -1.77 -15.21 36.75
CA LEU A 29 -2.19 -14.79 35.41
C LEU A 29 -1.33 -15.39 34.30
N GLN A 30 -0.05 -15.65 34.55
CA GLN A 30 0.88 -16.16 33.52
C GLN A 30 0.58 -17.56 32.99
N ARG A 31 -0.34 -18.31 33.61
CA ARG A 31 -0.64 -19.71 33.22
C ARG A 31 -1.38 -19.82 31.86
N ASN A 32 -2.09 -18.79 31.42
CA ASN A 32 -2.94 -18.82 30.23
C ASN A 32 -2.79 -17.53 29.43
N ILE A 33 -1.57 -17.21 28.97
CA ILE A 33 -1.34 -16.06 28.10
C ILE A 33 -1.56 -16.46 26.64
N VAL A 34 -2.49 -15.78 25.98
CA VAL A 34 -2.70 -15.87 24.53
C VAL A 34 -2.12 -14.61 23.91
N HIS A 35 -1.09 -14.76 23.10
CA HIS A 35 -0.47 -13.67 22.37
C HIS A 35 -1.12 -13.53 20.99
N LEU A 36 -1.88 -12.45 20.77
CA LEU A 36 -2.45 -12.11 19.48
C LEU A 36 -1.39 -11.35 18.67
N LYS A 37 -0.93 -11.94 17.57
CA LYS A 37 0.01 -11.32 16.64
C LYS A 37 -0.74 -10.43 15.65
N GLU A 38 -0.01 -9.51 15.03
CA GLU A 38 -0.49 -8.76 13.86
C GLU A 38 -0.97 -9.72 12.76
N TYR A 39 -1.97 -9.31 12.01
CA TYR A 39 -2.49 -10.11 10.91
C TYR A 39 -1.47 -10.15 9.76
N SER A 40 -1.27 -11.33 9.20
CA SER A 40 -0.52 -11.49 7.95
C SER A 40 -1.33 -10.97 6.75
N LYS A 41 -0.64 -10.66 5.65
CA LYS A 41 -1.27 -10.21 4.40
C LYS A 41 -2.42 -11.14 3.95
N PRO A 42 -2.30 -12.49 3.93
CA PRO A 42 -3.43 -13.37 3.60
C PRO A 42 -4.61 -13.23 4.55
N GLN A 43 -4.37 -13.17 5.86
CA GLN A 43 -5.44 -13.01 6.85
C GLN A 43 -6.18 -11.67 6.72
N LEU A 44 -5.45 -10.56 6.45
CA LEU A 44 -6.09 -9.28 6.15
C LEU A 44 -6.94 -9.36 4.89
N ARG A 45 -6.46 -10.07 3.87
CA ARG A 45 -7.21 -10.27 2.63
C ARG A 45 -8.52 -11.02 2.89
N ASP A 46 -8.48 -12.13 3.64
CA ASP A 46 -9.67 -12.91 3.99
C ASP A 46 -10.68 -12.05 4.77
N ILE A 47 -10.19 -11.23 5.73
CA ILE A 47 -11.05 -10.30 6.49
C ILE A 47 -11.71 -9.28 5.57
N LEU A 48 -10.99 -8.73 4.60
CA LEU A 48 -11.53 -7.75 3.66
C LEU A 48 -12.54 -8.37 2.70
N ASP A 49 -12.30 -9.60 2.21
CA ASP A 49 -13.24 -10.35 1.36
C ASP A 49 -14.58 -10.56 2.08
N ASP A 50 -14.55 -10.97 3.36
CA ASP A 50 -15.75 -11.08 4.19
C ASP A 50 -16.50 -9.75 4.31
N ARG A 51 -15.79 -8.65 4.54
CA ARG A 51 -16.38 -7.31 4.69
C ARG A 51 -16.99 -6.81 3.38
N VAL A 52 -16.38 -7.09 2.24
CA VAL A 52 -16.94 -6.76 0.93
C VAL A 52 -18.28 -7.44 0.75
N THR A 53 -18.36 -8.74 1.02
CA THR A 53 -19.61 -9.52 0.90
C THR A 53 -20.76 -8.93 1.72
N TRP A 54 -20.48 -8.31 2.87
CA TRP A 54 -21.51 -7.78 3.75
C TRP A 54 -21.84 -6.30 3.53
N ALA A 55 -20.91 -5.51 3.02
CA ALA A 55 -21.01 -4.05 3.02
C ALA A 55 -21.04 -3.41 1.63
N PHE A 56 -20.67 -4.14 0.60
CA PHE A 56 -20.66 -3.62 -0.77
C PHE A 56 -21.68 -4.36 -1.64
N LYS A 57 -22.08 -3.72 -2.73
CA LYS A 57 -22.87 -4.38 -3.76
C LYS A 57 -22.02 -5.44 -4.47
N GLU A 58 -22.65 -6.47 -4.97
CA GLU A 58 -22.00 -7.52 -5.73
C GLU A 58 -21.20 -6.93 -6.91
N ASP A 59 -20.03 -7.48 -7.16
CA ASP A 59 -19.10 -7.11 -8.24
C ASP A 59 -18.62 -5.63 -8.25
N THR A 60 -18.79 -4.89 -7.14
CA THR A 60 -18.33 -3.48 -7.10
C THR A 60 -16.90 -3.29 -6.57
N VAL A 61 -16.29 -4.32 -6.01
CA VAL A 61 -14.91 -4.26 -5.49
C VAL A 61 -14.05 -5.31 -6.19
N PRO A 62 -13.29 -4.94 -7.24
CA PRO A 62 -12.41 -5.85 -7.93
C PRO A 62 -11.33 -6.45 -7.02
N SER A 63 -10.90 -7.69 -7.31
CA SER A 63 -9.87 -8.39 -6.54
C SER A 63 -8.58 -7.57 -6.42
N GLN A 64 -8.14 -6.92 -7.49
CA GLN A 64 -6.95 -6.07 -7.48
C GLN A 64 -7.05 -4.88 -6.52
N THR A 65 -8.25 -4.34 -6.30
CA THR A 65 -8.50 -3.26 -5.32
C THR A 65 -8.29 -3.76 -3.90
N LEU A 66 -8.77 -4.97 -3.60
CA LEU A 66 -8.55 -5.62 -2.30
C LEU A 66 -7.08 -5.98 -2.08
N ASP A 67 -6.37 -6.42 -3.13
CA ASP A 67 -4.93 -6.69 -3.06
C ASP A 67 -4.16 -5.44 -2.68
N LEU A 68 -4.46 -4.30 -3.31
CA LEU A 68 -3.83 -3.02 -3.01
C LEU A 68 -4.21 -2.50 -1.60
N THR A 69 -5.47 -2.66 -1.19
CA THR A 69 -5.93 -2.29 0.17
C THR A 69 -5.18 -3.11 1.23
N THR A 70 -5.06 -4.41 0.99
CA THR A 70 -4.32 -5.33 1.88
C THR A 70 -2.85 -4.94 1.97
N GLU A 71 -2.24 -4.59 0.84
CA GLU A 71 -0.84 -4.15 0.77
C GLU A 71 -0.64 -2.85 1.56
N ALA A 72 -1.46 -1.84 1.31
CA ALA A 72 -1.40 -0.57 2.02
C ALA A 72 -1.56 -0.75 3.54
N ALA A 73 -2.51 -1.57 3.98
CA ALA A 73 -2.73 -1.84 5.40
C ALA A 73 -1.58 -2.65 6.04
N THR A 74 -0.96 -3.56 5.29
CA THR A 74 0.20 -4.33 5.79
C THR A 74 1.40 -3.42 6.05
N LEU A 75 1.63 -2.41 5.20
CA LEU A 75 2.69 -1.42 5.38
C LEU A 75 2.51 -0.56 6.65
N GLU A 76 1.28 -0.45 7.16
CA GLU A 76 0.92 0.29 8.38
C GLU A 76 0.77 -0.64 9.60
N GLY A 77 1.42 -1.80 9.60
CA GLY A 77 1.48 -2.71 10.75
C GLY A 77 0.40 -3.79 10.78
N GLY A 78 -0.31 -4.03 9.68
CA GLY A 78 -1.25 -5.18 9.58
C GLY A 78 -2.50 -5.06 10.47
N ASP A 79 -2.97 -3.85 10.75
CA ASP A 79 -4.19 -3.63 11.55
C ASP A 79 -5.45 -3.82 10.68
N ALA A 80 -6.29 -4.79 11.05
CA ALA A 80 -7.54 -5.09 10.35
C ALA A 80 -8.55 -3.93 10.40
N ARG A 81 -8.58 -3.15 11.49
CA ARG A 81 -9.46 -1.97 11.59
C ARG A 81 -9.03 -0.92 10.59
N HIS A 82 -7.72 -0.67 10.48
CA HIS A 82 -7.18 0.24 9.49
C HIS A 82 -7.48 -0.23 8.05
N ALA A 83 -7.32 -1.53 7.76
CA ALA A 83 -7.64 -2.10 6.46
C ALA A 83 -9.12 -1.89 6.07
N ILE A 84 -10.05 -2.13 7.00
CA ILE A 84 -11.49 -1.93 6.81
C ILE A 84 -11.80 -0.44 6.61
N GLU A 85 -11.20 0.44 7.40
CA GLU A 85 -11.40 1.89 7.25
C GLU A 85 -10.89 2.39 5.90
N LEU A 86 -9.75 1.90 5.44
CA LEU A 86 -9.18 2.24 4.15
C LEU A 86 -10.13 1.84 3.00
N LEU A 87 -10.64 0.61 3.04
CA LEU A 87 -11.61 0.13 2.05
C LEU A 87 -12.91 0.93 2.09
N TRP A 88 -13.43 1.24 3.27
CA TRP A 88 -14.62 2.08 3.42
C TRP A 88 -14.43 3.47 2.83
N ARG A 89 -13.30 4.13 3.09
CA ARG A 89 -12.96 5.43 2.51
C ARG A 89 -12.83 5.36 0.99
N ALA A 90 -12.20 4.30 0.46
CA ALA A 90 -12.11 4.07 -0.97
C ALA A 90 -13.50 3.95 -1.61
N GLY A 91 -14.43 3.23 -0.97
CA GLY A 91 -15.84 3.19 -1.38
C GLY A 91 -16.50 4.56 -1.41
N LYS A 92 -16.24 5.42 -0.41
CA LYS A 92 -16.75 6.80 -0.38
C LYS A 92 -16.20 7.67 -1.51
N TYR A 93 -14.92 7.49 -1.88
CA TYR A 93 -14.37 8.17 -3.06
C TYR A 93 -15.06 7.69 -4.35
N ALA A 94 -15.27 6.37 -4.51
CA ALA A 94 -16.00 5.82 -5.65
C ALA A 94 -17.43 6.39 -5.75
N ASP A 95 -18.16 6.48 -4.64
CA ASP A 95 -19.50 7.10 -4.59
C ASP A 95 -19.46 8.58 -5.03
N THR A 96 -18.49 9.34 -4.52
CA THR A 96 -18.33 10.76 -4.83
C THR A 96 -18.03 10.98 -6.31
N GLU A 97 -17.22 10.13 -6.90
CA GLU A 97 -16.85 10.17 -8.31
C GLU A 97 -17.86 9.47 -9.23
N ARG A 98 -18.96 8.95 -8.65
CA ARG A 98 -19.99 8.18 -9.37
C ARG A 98 -19.42 7.01 -10.15
N SER A 99 -18.36 6.41 -9.65
CA SER A 99 -17.77 5.21 -10.23
C SER A 99 -18.67 4.00 -9.96
N LYS A 100 -18.75 3.08 -10.91
CA LYS A 100 -19.48 1.82 -10.73
C LYS A 100 -18.73 0.82 -9.85
N GLU A 101 -17.41 0.97 -9.78
CA GLU A 101 -16.51 0.08 -9.05
C GLU A 101 -15.55 0.87 -8.18
N VAL A 102 -15.08 0.25 -7.11
CA VAL A 102 -14.00 0.79 -6.27
C VAL A 102 -12.66 0.47 -6.92
N LEU A 103 -12.10 1.45 -7.61
CA LEU A 103 -10.83 1.31 -8.33
C LEU A 103 -9.62 1.41 -7.38
N PRO A 104 -8.46 0.88 -7.75
CA PRO A 104 -7.20 1.05 -7.01
C PRO A 104 -6.85 2.51 -6.72
N GLU A 105 -7.19 3.44 -7.62
CA GLU A 105 -6.95 4.87 -7.39
C GLU A 105 -7.77 5.43 -6.21
N HIS A 106 -8.98 4.91 -5.96
CA HIS A 106 -9.75 5.30 -4.77
C HIS A 106 -9.06 4.83 -3.48
N VAL A 107 -8.40 3.67 -3.50
CA VAL A 107 -7.58 3.19 -2.38
C VAL A 107 -6.38 4.12 -2.15
N ARG A 108 -5.67 4.52 -3.20
CA ARG A 108 -4.55 5.47 -3.12
C ARG A 108 -4.99 6.81 -2.53
N LYS A 109 -6.13 7.36 -2.97
CA LYS A 109 -6.74 8.58 -2.41
C LYS A 109 -7.08 8.40 -0.93
N ALA A 110 -7.66 7.26 -0.56
CA ALA A 110 -8.00 6.96 0.83
C ALA A 110 -6.73 6.88 1.69
N ALA A 111 -5.70 6.19 1.25
CA ALA A 111 -4.43 6.07 1.96
C ALA A 111 -3.74 7.43 2.13
N SER A 112 -3.68 8.26 1.08
CA SER A 112 -3.07 9.59 1.14
C SER A 112 -3.81 10.55 2.07
N SER A 113 -5.11 10.37 2.28
CA SER A 113 -5.90 11.19 3.21
C SER A 113 -5.63 10.87 4.68
N VAL A 114 -5.22 9.64 4.98
CA VAL A 114 -4.85 9.20 6.35
C VAL A 114 -3.39 9.54 6.65
N TYR A 115 -2.53 9.37 5.66
CA TYR A 115 -1.10 9.66 5.74
C TYR A 115 -0.71 10.57 4.58
N PRO A 116 -0.74 11.90 4.72
CA PRO A 116 -0.33 12.82 3.66
C PRO A 116 1.17 12.71 3.43
N VAL A 117 1.59 11.74 2.63
CA VAL A 117 3.01 11.45 2.37
C VAL A 117 3.30 11.41 0.87
N VAL A 118 3.01 12.48 0.17
CA VAL A 118 3.94 12.85 -0.91
C VAL A 118 5.12 13.49 -0.19
N ARG A 119 6.19 12.73 0.06
CA ARG A 119 7.45 13.29 0.58
C ARG A 119 8.06 14.16 -0.53
N LYS A 120 7.57 15.39 -0.65
CA LYS A 120 8.05 16.37 -1.65
C LYS A 120 9.57 16.51 -1.60
N ASP A 121 10.12 16.46 -0.39
CA ASP A 121 11.57 16.52 -0.17
C ASP A 121 12.29 15.30 -0.75
N ALA A 122 11.74 14.09 -0.56
CA ALA A 122 12.32 12.87 -1.13
C ALA A 122 12.27 12.90 -2.67
N ILE A 123 11.15 13.34 -3.26
CA ILE A 123 11.02 13.51 -4.72
C ILE A 123 12.00 14.57 -5.23
N ALA A 124 12.18 15.68 -4.52
CA ALA A 124 13.12 16.73 -4.92
C ALA A 124 14.56 16.23 -4.97
N MET A 125 14.95 15.33 -4.04
CA MET A 125 16.31 14.76 -3.96
C MET A 125 16.61 13.70 -5.02
N LEU A 126 15.60 13.12 -5.68
CA LEU A 126 15.80 12.13 -6.74
C LEU A 126 16.62 12.69 -7.90
N GLY A 127 17.44 11.85 -8.52
CA GLY A 127 18.13 12.13 -9.76
C GLY A 127 17.15 12.33 -10.93
N LEU A 128 17.63 12.96 -12.02
CA LEU A 128 16.77 13.23 -13.19
C LEU A 128 16.08 11.96 -13.71
N HIS A 129 16.85 10.92 -14.00
CA HIS A 129 16.29 9.67 -14.56
C HIS A 129 15.43 8.87 -13.55
N GLU A 130 15.64 9.03 -12.26
CA GLU A 130 14.74 8.47 -11.23
C GLU A 130 13.38 9.18 -11.25
N LYS A 131 13.37 10.50 -11.41
CA LYS A 131 12.15 11.30 -11.59
C LYS A 131 11.42 10.94 -12.88
N LEU A 132 12.14 10.80 -13.99
CA LEU A 132 11.54 10.42 -15.27
C LEU A 132 10.95 8.99 -15.22
N PHE A 133 11.64 8.06 -14.54
CA PHE A 133 11.15 6.71 -14.34
C PHE A 133 9.89 6.70 -13.47
N LEU A 134 9.90 7.44 -12.37
CA LEU A 134 8.75 7.58 -11.48
C LEU A 134 7.56 8.27 -12.17
N LEU A 135 7.82 9.27 -13.04
CA LEU A 135 6.80 9.91 -13.86
C LEU A 135 6.16 8.92 -14.85
N GLY A 136 6.96 8.07 -15.47
CA GLY A 136 6.45 6.98 -16.33
C GLY A 136 5.54 6.02 -15.55
N ILE A 137 5.96 5.60 -14.35
CA ILE A 137 5.16 4.76 -13.46
C ILE A 137 3.83 5.43 -13.10
N ALA A 138 3.85 6.71 -12.68
CA ALA A 138 2.65 7.45 -12.31
C ALA A 138 1.65 7.55 -13.49
N ARG A 139 2.13 7.87 -14.68
CA ARG A 139 1.30 7.94 -15.89
C ARG A 139 0.72 6.59 -16.29
N ARG A 140 1.49 5.52 -16.16
CA ARG A 140 1.00 4.16 -16.45
C ARG A 140 -0.13 3.76 -15.52
N PHE A 141 0.00 4.01 -14.21
CA PHE A 141 -1.07 3.76 -13.25
C PHE A 141 -2.32 4.59 -13.53
N LYS A 142 -2.18 5.84 -13.91
CA LYS A 142 -3.30 6.72 -14.26
C LYS A 142 -4.07 6.24 -15.49
N LEU A 143 -3.37 5.62 -16.47
CA LEU A 143 -3.97 5.13 -17.71
C LEU A 143 -4.67 3.78 -17.57
N THR A 144 -4.22 2.93 -16.63
CA THR A 144 -4.65 1.53 -16.58
C THR A 144 -5.57 1.21 -15.41
N ASP A 145 -5.73 2.11 -14.45
CA ASP A 145 -6.44 1.86 -13.17
C ASP A 145 -6.00 0.57 -12.46
N ALA A 146 -4.80 0.08 -12.77
CA ALA A 146 -4.27 -1.16 -12.24
C ALA A 146 -3.77 -1.01 -10.80
N ALA A 147 -3.83 -2.06 -9.99
CA ALA A 147 -3.16 -2.12 -8.69
C ALA A 147 -1.64 -2.27 -8.84
N HIS A 148 -1.22 -3.08 -9.81
CA HIS A 148 0.16 -3.41 -10.07
C HIS A 148 0.49 -3.29 -11.57
N ILE A 149 1.72 -2.87 -11.89
CA ILE A 149 2.30 -2.91 -13.22
C ILE A 149 3.61 -3.70 -13.19
N SER A 150 3.97 -4.33 -14.30
CA SER A 150 5.27 -4.99 -14.41
C SER A 150 6.41 -3.98 -14.61
N ILE A 151 7.64 -4.38 -14.27
CA ILE A 151 8.83 -3.56 -14.55
C ILE A 151 8.98 -3.28 -16.06
N GLY A 152 8.53 -4.19 -16.94
CA GLY A 152 8.51 -3.99 -18.38
C GLY A 152 7.56 -2.88 -18.81
N GLU A 153 6.33 -2.84 -18.27
CA GLU A 153 5.38 -1.76 -18.54
C GLU A 153 5.90 -0.40 -18.02
N ALA A 154 6.58 -0.41 -16.86
CA ALA A 154 7.22 0.80 -16.34
C ALA A 154 8.39 1.27 -17.25
N GLU A 155 9.16 0.35 -17.85
CA GLU A 155 10.22 0.64 -18.80
C GLU A 155 9.66 1.25 -20.10
N GLU A 156 8.57 0.71 -20.62
CA GLU A 156 7.87 1.29 -21.80
C GLU A 156 7.39 2.72 -21.53
N ALA A 157 6.73 2.93 -20.39
CA ALA A 157 6.28 4.28 -20.01
C ALA A 157 7.45 5.25 -19.78
N TYR A 158 8.54 4.79 -19.17
CA TYR A 158 9.75 5.58 -19.00
C TYR A 158 10.38 5.98 -20.34
N ALA A 159 10.37 5.09 -21.35
CA ALA A 159 10.91 5.40 -22.67
C ALA A 159 10.18 6.59 -23.29
N ILE A 160 8.84 6.62 -23.20
CA ILE A 160 8.00 7.73 -23.69
C ILE A 160 8.36 9.03 -22.96
N VAL A 161 8.47 8.98 -21.63
CA VAL A 161 8.83 10.17 -20.83
C VAL A 161 10.22 10.68 -21.18
N CYS A 162 11.20 9.81 -21.46
CA CYS A 162 12.52 10.23 -21.91
C CYS A 162 12.49 10.96 -23.25
N GLU A 163 11.69 10.48 -24.21
CA GLU A 163 11.50 11.15 -25.52
C GLU A 163 10.88 12.54 -25.36
N GLU A 164 9.87 12.69 -24.48
CA GLU A 164 9.24 13.99 -24.19
C GLU A 164 10.20 15.01 -23.54
N HIS A 165 11.20 14.53 -22.82
CA HIS A 165 12.19 15.37 -22.13
C HIS A 165 13.53 15.47 -22.85
N ASP A 166 13.62 14.97 -24.08
CA ASP A 166 14.86 14.96 -24.89
C ASP A 166 16.04 14.26 -24.18
N GLU A 167 15.73 13.23 -23.39
CA GLU A 167 16.70 12.49 -22.58
C GLU A 167 16.95 11.09 -23.15
N LYS A 168 18.21 10.67 -23.12
CA LYS A 168 18.59 9.32 -23.55
C LYS A 168 18.19 8.28 -22.51
N ARG A 169 17.29 7.36 -22.87
CA ARG A 169 16.84 6.28 -21.99
C ARG A 169 18.00 5.43 -21.46
N ARG A 170 17.90 5.05 -20.17
CA ARG A 170 18.83 4.16 -19.50
C ARG A 170 18.45 2.70 -19.74
N LYS A 171 19.41 1.78 -19.56
CA LYS A 171 19.20 0.34 -19.77
C LYS A 171 18.38 -0.27 -18.61
N HIS A 172 17.71 -1.38 -18.89
CA HIS A 172 16.90 -2.16 -17.94
C HIS A 172 17.59 -2.39 -16.57
N THR A 173 18.87 -2.73 -16.55
CA THR A 173 19.63 -2.93 -15.30
C THR A 173 19.69 -1.67 -14.42
N GLN A 174 19.64 -0.48 -15.03
CA GLN A 174 19.63 0.78 -14.29
C GLN A 174 18.24 1.07 -13.71
N LEU A 175 17.18 0.73 -14.45
CA LEU A 175 15.80 0.90 -13.98
C LEU A 175 15.52 0.03 -12.74
N TRP A 176 16.13 -1.15 -12.68
CA TRP A 176 16.10 -1.99 -11.48
C TRP A 176 16.71 -1.29 -10.26
N LYS A 177 17.82 -0.55 -10.44
CA LYS A 177 18.42 0.24 -9.36
C LYS A 177 17.49 1.37 -8.94
N TYR A 178 16.86 2.05 -9.89
CA TYR A 178 15.87 3.11 -9.61
C TYR A 178 14.68 2.55 -8.84
N ALA A 179 14.12 1.42 -9.25
CA ALA A 179 13.03 0.78 -8.52
C ALA A 179 13.41 0.47 -7.06
N LYS A 180 14.64 -0.01 -6.81
CA LYS A 180 15.13 -0.24 -5.44
C LYS A 180 15.27 1.05 -4.62
N VAL A 181 15.77 2.13 -5.23
CA VAL A 181 15.86 3.44 -4.57
C VAL A 181 14.48 3.97 -4.22
N LEU A 182 13.55 3.91 -5.16
CA LEU A 182 12.17 4.36 -4.95
C LEU A 182 11.44 3.54 -3.88
N SER A 183 11.70 2.23 -3.83
CA SER A 183 11.15 1.35 -2.79
C SER A 183 11.77 1.62 -1.42
N ALA A 184 13.08 1.88 -1.35
CA ALA A 184 13.76 2.25 -0.11
C ALA A 184 13.29 3.62 0.45
N LEU A 185 12.72 4.47 -0.39
CA LEU A 185 12.10 5.74 -0.01
C LEU A 185 10.60 5.62 0.28
N ASP A 186 10.04 4.41 0.30
CA ASP A 186 8.63 4.11 0.51
C ASP A 186 7.69 4.82 -0.49
N ILE A 187 8.18 5.12 -1.71
CA ILE A 187 7.39 5.76 -2.78
C ILE A 187 6.63 4.70 -3.57
N ILE A 188 7.31 3.60 -3.92
CA ILE A 188 6.71 2.44 -4.59
C ILE A 188 6.96 1.17 -3.77
N GLU A 189 6.12 0.16 -3.98
CA GLU A 189 6.40 -1.19 -3.50
C GLU A 189 6.80 -2.10 -4.66
N THR A 190 7.66 -3.07 -4.35
CA THR A 190 8.15 -4.05 -5.33
C THR A 190 7.90 -5.46 -4.83
N GLN A 191 7.27 -6.30 -5.63
CA GLN A 191 7.07 -7.70 -5.28
C GLN A 191 7.41 -8.62 -6.46
N PRO A 192 8.10 -9.74 -6.20
CA PRO A 192 8.36 -10.73 -7.24
C PRO A 192 7.05 -11.42 -7.63
N SER A 193 6.82 -11.62 -8.92
CA SER A 193 5.67 -12.36 -9.44
C SER A 193 6.13 -13.51 -10.31
N SER A 194 5.50 -14.66 -10.13
CA SER A 194 5.67 -15.85 -10.97
C SER A 194 4.59 -15.96 -12.06
N LEU A 195 3.68 -14.98 -12.18
CA LEU A 195 2.53 -15.01 -13.09
C LEU A 195 2.87 -14.76 -14.58
N GLY A 196 4.13 -14.52 -14.92
CA GLY A 196 4.55 -14.32 -16.30
C GLY A 196 4.66 -15.63 -17.09
N ARG A 197 4.14 -15.68 -18.32
CA ARG A 197 4.28 -16.82 -19.25
C ARG A 197 5.75 -17.17 -19.61
N ARG A 198 6.73 -16.30 -19.31
CA ARG A 198 8.16 -16.46 -19.59
C ARG A 198 9.01 -15.88 -18.46
N GLY A 199 9.02 -16.54 -17.29
CA GLY A 199 9.96 -16.22 -16.20
C GLY A 199 9.40 -15.33 -15.08
N LYS A 200 10.24 -15.08 -14.06
CA LYS A 200 9.92 -14.20 -12.92
C LYS A 200 9.92 -12.75 -13.38
N THR A 201 8.85 -12.02 -13.11
CA THR A 201 8.80 -10.56 -13.27
C THR A 201 8.67 -9.88 -11.93
N THR A 202 8.99 -8.59 -11.88
CA THR A 202 8.74 -7.76 -10.69
C THR A 202 7.53 -6.90 -10.96
N LEU A 203 6.60 -6.91 -10.04
CA LEU A 203 5.46 -6.02 -10.02
C LEU A 203 5.81 -4.80 -9.16
N LEU A 204 5.34 -3.65 -9.60
CA LEU A 204 5.44 -2.37 -8.93
C LEU A 204 4.04 -1.92 -8.53
N SER A 205 3.89 -1.32 -7.36
CA SER A 205 2.64 -0.69 -6.92
C SER A 205 2.89 0.68 -6.30
N LEU A 206 1.82 1.49 -6.25
CA LEU A 206 1.74 2.77 -5.55
C LEU A 206 0.63 2.64 -4.48
N PRO A 207 0.90 2.05 -3.31
CA PRO A 207 -0.17 1.74 -2.38
C PRO A 207 -0.71 2.96 -1.62
N ARG A 208 0.06 4.05 -1.52
CA ARG A 208 -0.22 5.21 -0.65
C ARG A 208 -0.27 6.56 -1.35
N ILE A 209 0.08 6.63 -2.63
CA ILE A 209 0.19 7.90 -3.37
C ILE A 209 -0.73 7.85 -4.59
N PRO A 210 -1.70 8.78 -4.74
CA PRO A 210 -2.50 8.91 -5.94
C PRO A 210 -1.61 9.17 -7.17
N ALA A 211 -1.85 8.43 -8.24
CA ALA A 211 -1.05 8.54 -9.46
C ALA A 211 -1.13 9.94 -10.10
N SER A 212 -2.31 10.57 -10.02
CA SER A 212 -2.54 11.93 -10.52
C SER A 212 -1.75 12.99 -9.74
N GLU A 213 -1.70 12.90 -8.41
CA GLU A 213 -0.96 13.83 -7.55
C GLU A 213 0.55 13.67 -7.75
N LEU A 214 1.01 12.43 -7.86
CA LEU A 214 2.42 12.13 -8.12
C LEU A 214 2.88 12.67 -9.48
N GLU A 215 2.06 12.49 -10.52
CA GLU A 215 2.34 13.05 -11.86
C GLU A 215 2.43 14.58 -11.82
N GLN A 216 1.49 15.25 -11.13
CA GLN A 216 1.49 16.71 -11.01
C GLN A 216 2.76 17.22 -10.32
N GLU A 217 3.14 16.61 -9.19
CA GLU A 217 4.32 17.03 -8.43
C GLU A 217 5.61 16.80 -9.24
N LEU A 218 5.75 15.64 -9.89
CA LEU A 218 6.91 15.35 -10.75
C LEU A 218 7.01 16.30 -11.93
N SER A 219 5.87 16.57 -12.59
CA SER A 219 5.83 17.51 -13.71
C SER A 219 6.24 18.92 -13.29
N ARG A 220 5.85 19.35 -12.08
CA ARG A 220 6.25 20.63 -11.51
C ARG A 220 7.76 20.69 -11.27
N VAL A 221 8.33 19.66 -10.63
CA VAL A 221 9.76 19.61 -10.28
C VAL A 221 10.64 19.48 -11.52
N LEU A 222 10.21 18.79 -12.57
CA LEU A 222 10.93 18.64 -13.83
C LEU A 222 10.92 19.94 -14.66
N ARG A 223 9.82 20.70 -14.69
CA ARG A 223 9.74 22.00 -15.38
C ARG A 223 10.65 23.06 -14.77
N ILE A 224 10.81 23.08 -13.46
CA ILE A 224 11.70 24.03 -12.76
C ILE A 224 13.17 23.83 -13.14
N LYS A 225 13.57 22.61 -13.55
CA LYS A 225 14.94 22.31 -13.97
C LYS A 225 15.22 22.62 -15.47
N SER A 226 14.18 22.85 -16.27
CA SER A 226 14.30 23.17 -17.70
C SER A 226 14.30 24.68 -17.99
N ALA A 227 14.17 25.52 -16.98
CA ALA A 227 14.29 26.97 -17.02
C ALA A 227 15.57 27.45 -16.34
#